data_ab157d6495a3cce8849a64e32a600eb7
#
_entry.id   ab157d6495a3cce8849a64e32a600eb7
#
_cell.length_a   1.000
_cell.length_b   1.000
_cell.length_c   1.000
_cell.angle_alpha   90.00
_cell.angle_beta   90.00
_cell.angle_gamma   90.00
#
_symmetry.space_group_name_H-M   'P 1'
#
loop_
_entity.id
_entity.type
_entity.pdbx_description
1 polymer ?
#
loop_
_entity_poly.entity_id
_entity_poly.type
_entity_poly.pdbx_seq_one_letter_code
_entity_poly.pdbx_strand_id
1 'polypeptide(L)'
;YRWGSRFSIYTGLPAVLGWNWHQRQQRAAVADLDVTQRSQEITDFYLTPSTEAAQRFLERYAVRYVIVGGLERLYYAELDQCADLGAGAGVSCSLAGRLEGFATLEVPADRCTPNGSTGMLNCPTGGLDKFERMVDQGLMRAVYRNGNTTIYEVAS
;
A
#
# COMPACT_ATOMS: atom_id res chain seq x y z
N TYR A 1 -7.26 5.56 17.11
CA TYR A 1 -7.91 4.54 16.25
C TYR A 1 -7.85 5.03 14.82
N ARG A 2 -7.05 4.36 13.96
CA ARG A 2 -6.96 4.70 12.53
C ARG A 2 -7.90 3.80 11.73
N TRP A 3 -8.38 4.30 10.60
CA TRP A 3 -9.34 3.63 9.72
C TRP A 3 -8.85 2.31 9.09
N GLY A 4 -7.55 1.97 9.21
CA GLY A 4 -6.97 0.76 8.63
C GLY A 4 -7.59 -0.56 9.11
N SER A 5 -8.11 -0.60 10.34
CA SER A 5 -8.75 -1.81 10.90
C SER A 5 -10.27 -1.83 10.73
N ARG A 6 -10.86 -0.88 9.99
CA ARG A 6 -12.32 -0.77 9.85
C ARG A 6 -12.99 -2.04 9.34
N PHE A 7 -12.38 -2.71 8.38
CA PHE A 7 -12.95 -3.92 7.80
C PHE A 7 -13.00 -5.06 8.83
N SER A 8 -11.93 -5.30 9.56
CA SER A 8 -11.89 -6.32 10.61
C SER A 8 -12.91 -6.05 11.71
N ILE A 9 -13.10 -4.79 12.08
CA ILE A 9 -14.06 -4.40 13.12
C ILE A 9 -15.51 -4.70 12.69
N TYR A 10 -15.85 -4.35 11.46
CA TYR A 10 -17.23 -4.49 10.97
C TYR A 10 -17.56 -5.88 10.45
N THR A 11 -16.57 -6.66 10.02
CA THR A 11 -16.80 -7.97 9.42
C THR A 11 -16.42 -9.14 10.33
N GLY A 12 -15.61 -8.90 11.37
CA GLY A 12 -15.01 -9.96 12.19
C GLY A 12 -13.90 -10.74 11.47
N LEU A 13 -13.58 -10.42 10.22
CA LEU A 13 -12.52 -11.11 9.47
C LEU A 13 -11.14 -10.65 9.95
N PRO A 14 -10.17 -11.57 10.03
CA PRO A 14 -8.81 -11.22 10.40
C PRO A 14 -8.16 -10.36 9.30
N ALA A 15 -7.29 -9.42 9.71
CA ALA A 15 -6.43 -8.65 8.82
C ALA A 15 -4.96 -9.06 9.03
N VAL A 16 -4.11 -8.82 8.03
CA VAL A 16 -2.65 -9.06 8.13
C VAL A 16 -2.04 -8.30 9.30
N LEU A 17 -2.53 -7.08 9.53
CA LEU A 17 -2.19 -6.28 10.69
C LEU A 17 -3.46 -5.60 11.23
N GLY A 18 -3.68 -5.69 12.55
CA GLY A 18 -4.73 -4.94 13.24
C GLY A 18 -4.28 -3.50 13.54
N TRP A 19 -4.71 -2.96 14.66
CA TRP A 19 -4.21 -1.66 15.14
C TRP A 19 -2.76 -1.78 15.58
N ASN A 20 -1.84 -1.33 14.77
CA ASN A 20 -0.41 -1.46 14.99
C ASN A 20 0.03 -0.87 16.35
N TRP A 21 -0.48 0.31 16.73
CA TRP A 21 -0.18 0.92 18.03
C TRP A 21 -0.61 0.05 19.20
N HIS A 22 -1.84 -0.49 19.20
CA HIS A 22 -2.31 -1.40 20.24
C HIS A 22 -1.51 -2.72 20.24
N GLN A 23 -1.18 -3.24 19.08
CA GLN A 23 -0.37 -4.46 19.00
C GLN A 23 1.04 -4.24 19.55
N ARG A 24 1.64 -3.08 19.31
CA ARG A 24 2.92 -2.69 19.92
C ARG A 24 2.81 -2.58 21.43
N GLN A 25 1.77 -1.91 21.95
CA GLN A 25 1.57 -1.78 23.39
C GLN A 25 1.34 -3.13 24.07
N GLN A 26 0.52 -4.01 23.50
CA GLN A 26 0.20 -5.31 24.07
C GLN A 26 1.34 -6.32 23.97
N ARG A 27 2.21 -6.17 22.99
CA ARG A 27 3.31 -7.09 22.68
C ARG A 27 4.68 -6.47 22.94
N ALA A 28 4.77 -5.40 23.69
CA ALA A 28 5.98 -4.59 23.89
C ALA A 28 7.23 -5.39 24.31
N ALA A 29 7.06 -6.58 24.90
CA ALA A 29 8.18 -7.43 25.33
C ALA A 29 8.76 -8.32 24.21
N VAL A 30 8.07 -8.53 23.08
CA VAL A 30 8.46 -9.61 22.13
C VAL A 30 8.40 -9.19 20.64
N ALA A 31 7.60 -8.20 20.23
CA ALA A 31 7.17 -8.15 18.83
C ALA A 31 7.07 -6.77 18.18
N ASP A 32 7.77 -5.76 18.63
CA ASP A 32 7.76 -4.44 17.98
C ASP A 32 8.33 -4.53 16.55
N LEU A 33 9.34 -5.36 16.34
CA LEU A 33 9.91 -5.63 15.02
C LEU A 33 8.91 -6.30 14.08
N ASP A 34 8.13 -7.27 14.55
CA ASP A 34 7.14 -7.98 13.72
C ASP A 34 6.00 -7.06 13.27
N VAL A 35 5.52 -6.19 14.16
CA VAL A 35 4.45 -5.24 13.84
C VAL A 35 4.95 -4.20 12.84
N THR A 36 6.15 -3.68 13.05
CA THR A 36 6.78 -2.71 12.15
C THR A 36 7.04 -3.31 10.78
N GLN A 37 7.60 -4.52 10.73
CA GLN A 37 7.87 -5.24 9.49
C GLN A 37 6.58 -5.51 8.71
N ARG A 38 5.52 -6.00 9.36
CA ARG A 38 4.23 -6.22 8.70
C ARG A 38 3.61 -4.94 8.17
N SER A 39 3.72 -3.84 8.91
CA SER A 39 3.25 -2.54 8.46
C SER A 39 3.98 -2.10 7.19
N GLN A 40 5.31 -2.28 7.15
CA GLN A 40 6.13 -1.99 5.98
C GLN A 40 5.75 -2.89 4.80
N GLU A 41 5.63 -4.19 5.01
CA GLU A 41 5.28 -5.14 3.96
C GLU A 41 3.88 -4.87 3.36
N ILE A 42 2.91 -4.39 4.16
CA ILE A 42 1.61 -3.92 3.66
C ILE A 42 1.77 -2.68 2.79
N THR A 43 2.61 -1.74 3.21
CA THR A 43 2.91 -0.54 2.44
C THR A 43 3.54 -0.90 1.10
N ASP A 44 4.56 -1.74 1.12
CA ASP A 44 5.25 -2.23 -0.08
C ASP A 44 4.31 -2.99 -1.02
N PHE A 45 3.42 -3.80 -0.44
CA PHE A 45 2.38 -4.52 -1.19
C PHE A 45 1.47 -3.59 -1.97
N TYR A 46 1.03 -2.47 -1.39
CA TYR A 46 0.17 -1.52 -2.10
C TYR A 46 0.95 -0.65 -3.09
N LEU A 47 2.20 -0.30 -2.79
CA LEU A 47 3.01 0.60 -3.61
C LEU A 47 3.67 -0.10 -4.80
N THR A 48 4.09 -1.37 -4.66
CA THR A 48 4.78 -2.07 -5.74
C THR A 48 3.91 -2.24 -6.98
N PRO A 49 4.40 -1.94 -8.19
CA PRO A 49 3.70 -2.26 -9.42
C PRO A 49 3.87 -3.74 -9.85
N SER A 50 4.73 -4.53 -9.18
CA SER A 50 5.00 -5.93 -9.53
C SER A 50 3.87 -6.85 -9.05
N THR A 51 3.28 -7.62 -9.98
CA THR A 51 2.28 -8.64 -9.68
C THR A 51 2.89 -9.84 -8.95
N GLU A 52 4.14 -10.21 -9.27
CA GLU A 52 4.86 -11.29 -8.61
C GLU A 52 5.20 -10.98 -7.16
N ALA A 53 5.61 -9.73 -6.87
CA ALA A 53 5.86 -9.29 -5.50
C ALA A 53 4.57 -9.28 -4.68
N ALA A 54 3.48 -8.83 -5.29
CA ALA A 54 2.16 -8.85 -4.66
C ALA A 54 1.69 -10.29 -4.40
N GLN A 55 1.87 -11.20 -5.34
CA GLN A 55 1.48 -12.60 -5.17
C GLN A 55 2.23 -13.25 -4.00
N ARG A 56 3.55 -13.06 -3.88
CA ARG A 56 4.32 -13.56 -2.73
C ARG A 56 3.79 -13.05 -1.39
N PHE A 57 3.36 -11.79 -1.33
CA PHE A 57 2.75 -11.23 -0.12
C PHE A 57 1.41 -11.93 0.20
N LEU A 58 0.54 -12.10 -0.80
CA LEU A 58 -0.76 -12.75 -0.64
C LEU A 58 -0.62 -14.19 -0.16
N GLU A 59 0.32 -14.95 -0.73
CA GLU A 59 0.65 -16.32 -0.32
C GLU A 59 1.21 -16.38 1.10
N ARG A 60 2.18 -15.51 1.42
CA ARG A 60 2.83 -15.46 2.74
C ARG A 60 1.84 -15.24 3.87
N TYR A 61 0.86 -14.38 3.66
CA TYR A 61 -0.14 -14.02 4.67
C TYR A 61 -1.48 -14.72 4.50
N ALA A 62 -1.59 -15.67 3.56
CA ALA A 62 -2.83 -16.36 3.22
C ALA A 62 -4.00 -15.37 3.02
N VAL A 63 -3.75 -14.28 2.30
CA VAL A 63 -4.73 -13.23 2.07
C VAL A 63 -5.79 -13.72 1.11
N ARG A 64 -7.04 -13.66 1.54
CA ARG A 64 -8.18 -14.03 0.68
C ARG A 64 -8.80 -12.83 -0.03
N TYR A 65 -8.84 -11.68 0.63
CA TYR A 65 -9.46 -10.48 0.08
C TYR A 65 -8.53 -9.28 0.15
N VAL A 66 -8.48 -8.51 -0.91
CA VAL A 66 -7.81 -7.21 -0.98
C VAL A 66 -8.86 -6.13 -1.22
N ILE A 67 -8.77 -5.05 -0.47
CA ILE A 67 -9.70 -3.94 -0.58
C ILE A 67 -8.95 -2.70 -1.04
N VAL A 68 -9.44 -2.08 -2.10
CA VAL A 68 -8.96 -0.80 -2.62
C VAL A 68 -10.12 0.18 -2.58
N GLY A 69 -10.14 1.01 -1.56
CA GLY A 69 -11.14 2.06 -1.36
C GLY A 69 -10.54 3.46 -1.47
N GLY A 70 -11.29 4.46 -1.06
CA GLY A 70 -10.85 5.85 -1.09
C GLY A 70 -9.58 6.12 -0.27
N LEU A 71 -9.40 5.45 0.87
CA LEU A 71 -8.19 5.60 1.69
C LEU A 71 -6.97 4.96 1.05
N GLU A 72 -7.11 3.77 0.50
CA GLU A 72 -6.01 3.10 -0.20
C GLU A 72 -5.56 3.90 -1.41
N ARG A 73 -6.49 4.50 -2.15
CA ARG A 73 -6.18 5.41 -3.26
C ARG A 73 -5.47 6.68 -2.78
N LEU A 74 -5.97 7.29 -1.70
CA LEU A 74 -5.36 8.48 -1.12
C LEU A 74 -3.91 8.24 -0.66
N TYR A 75 -3.63 7.07 -0.09
CA TYR A 75 -2.31 6.77 0.47
C TYR A 75 -1.32 6.18 -0.55
N TYR A 76 -1.81 5.44 -1.55
CA TYR A 76 -0.94 4.59 -2.36
C TYR A 76 -0.99 4.88 -3.88
N ALA A 77 -1.95 5.67 -4.38
CA ALA A 77 -2.03 5.94 -5.82
C ALA A 77 -0.97 6.93 -6.27
N GLU A 78 -0.72 7.96 -5.47
CA GLU A 78 0.18 9.05 -5.81
C GLU A 78 0.97 9.50 -4.56
N LEU A 79 2.25 9.79 -4.75
CA LEU A 79 3.12 10.36 -3.73
C LEU A 79 3.39 11.83 -4.07
N ASP A 80 3.15 12.73 -3.12
CA ASP A 80 3.23 14.18 -3.29
C ASP A 80 4.47 14.83 -2.64
N GLN A 81 5.34 14.03 -2.02
CA GLN A 81 6.58 14.47 -1.39
C GLN A 81 7.78 13.82 -2.08
N CYS A 82 7.89 14.06 -3.38
CA CYS A 82 8.95 13.51 -4.18
C CYS A 82 9.95 14.60 -4.57
N ALA A 83 11.25 14.31 -4.44
CA ALA A 83 12.33 15.18 -4.83
C ALA A 83 13.07 14.60 -6.02
N ASP A 84 13.34 15.44 -7.03
CA ASP A 84 14.24 15.10 -8.12
C ASP A 84 15.69 15.08 -7.60
N LEU A 85 16.37 13.96 -7.76
CA LEU A 85 17.76 13.79 -7.33
C LEU A 85 18.78 14.30 -8.35
N GLY A 86 18.29 14.84 -9.47
CA GLY A 86 19.14 15.37 -10.55
C GLY A 86 19.42 14.36 -11.66
N ALA A 87 20.16 14.82 -12.66
CA ALA A 87 20.39 14.09 -13.91
C ALA A 87 20.91 12.66 -13.70
N GLY A 88 20.05 11.68 -13.99
CA GLY A 88 20.39 10.25 -13.96
C GLY A 88 20.17 9.54 -12.61
N ALA A 89 19.81 10.25 -11.54
CA ALA A 89 19.61 9.68 -10.21
C ALA A 89 18.13 9.34 -9.90
N GLY A 90 17.19 9.74 -10.76
CA GLY A 90 15.76 9.44 -10.57
C GLY A 90 15.07 10.37 -9.56
N VAL A 91 13.89 9.97 -9.12
CA VAL A 91 13.06 10.70 -8.16
C VAL A 91 12.91 9.86 -6.88
N SER A 92 13.19 10.47 -5.74
CA SER A 92 13.00 9.86 -4.43
C SER A 92 11.76 10.43 -3.77
N CYS A 93 10.83 9.55 -3.36
CA CYS A 93 9.60 9.92 -2.69
C CYS A 93 9.64 9.55 -1.21
N SER A 94 9.32 10.51 -0.35
CA SER A 94 9.19 10.29 1.08
C SER A 94 7.75 9.91 1.44
N LEU A 95 7.59 8.86 2.20
CA LEU A 95 6.32 8.45 2.79
C LEU A 95 6.11 9.03 4.20
N ALA A 96 7.03 9.90 4.64
CA ALA A 96 6.99 10.51 5.95
C ALA A 96 5.68 11.29 6.17
N GLY A 97 4.96 10.94 7.24
CA GLY A 97 3.73 11.60 7.66
C GLY A 97 2.42 10.96 7.16
N ARG A 98 2.43 10.14 6.11
CA ARG A 98 1.24 9.42 5.64
C ARG A 98 1.15 7.99 6.16
N LEU A 99 2.27 7.32 6.27
CA LEU A 99 2.40 5.92 6.68
C LEU A 99 3.38 5.83 7.84
N GLU A 100 3.17 4.86 8.72
CA GLU A 100 4.14 4.58 9.78
C GLU A 100 5.33 3.82 9.18
N GLY A 101 6.33 4.55 8.71
CA GLY A 101 7.56 4.01 8.17
C GLY A 101 8.29 5.05 7.32
N PHE A 102 9.61 4.93 7.29
CA PHE A 102 10.50 5.71 6.44
C PHE A 102 10.82 4.86 5.19
N ALA A 103 9.85 4.69 4.31
CA ALA A 103 10.15 4.08 3.03
C ALA A 103 10.51 5.17 2.03
N THR A 104 11.59 4.97 1.30
CA THR A 104 11.95 5.73 0.11
C THR A 104 11.56 4.87 -1.09
N LEU A 105 10.73 5.40 -1.95
CA LEU A 105 10.36 4.74 -3.20
C LEU A 105 11.03 5.49 -4.36
N GLU A 106 11.76 4.76 -5.18
CA GLU A 106 12.28 5.29 -6.44
C GLU A 106 11.21 5.19 -7.53
N VAL A 107 10.87 6.31 -8.13
CA VAL A 107 9.87 6.39 -9.20
C VAL A 107 10.52 6.95 -10.45
N PRO A 108 10.18 6.46 -11.66
CA PRO A 108 10.66 7.04 -12.90
C PRO A 108 10.24 8.52 -13.01
N ALA A 109 11.22 9.40 -13.24
CA ALA A 109 11.01 10.85 -13.24
C ALA A 109 10.03 11.32 -14.34
N ASP A 110 9.95 10.60 -15.45
CA ASP A 110 9.05 10.86 -16.58
C ASP A 110 7.56 10.72 -16.25
N ARG A 111 7.23 10.09 -15.12
CA ARG A 111 5.84 9.92 -14.64
C ARG A 111 5.43 10.99 -13.63
N CYS A 112 6.37 11.79 -13.14
CA CYS A 112 6.11 12.77 -12.12
C CYS A 112 5.71 14.12 -12.71
N THR A 113 4.85 14.85 -12.01
CA THR A 113 4.40 16.21 -12.37
C THR A 113 4.76 17.21 -11.27
N PRO A 114 5.15 18.45 -11.61
CA PRO A 114 5.45 19.45 -10.60
C PRO A 114 4.24 19.75 -9.71
N ASN A 115 4.46 19.77 -8.41
CA ASN A 115 3.49 20.25 -7.44
C ASN A 115 3.66 21.75 -7.29
N GLY A 116 2.75 22.53 -7.89
CA GLY A 116 2.84 24.00 -7.93
C GLY A 116 2.82 24.69 -6.56
N SER A 117 2.45 23.99 -5.48
CA SER A 117 2.32 24.58 -4.15
C SER A 117 3.55 24.36 -3.26
N THR A 118 4.33 23.31 -3.49
CA THR A 118 5.41 22.87 -2.59
C THR A 118 6.80 22.90 -3.25
N GLY A 119 6.87 23.04 -4.58
CA GLY A 119 8.12 22.85 -5.34
C GLY A 119 8.59 21.40 -5.40
N MET A 120 7.80 20.46 -4.90
CA MET A 120 8.03 19.03 -4.98
C MET A 120 7.35 18.41 -6.21
N LEU A 121 7.49 17.11 -6.39
CA LEU A 121 6.85 16.37 -7.46
C LEU A 121 5.71 15.51 -6.92
N ASN A 122 4.66 15.37 -7.72
CA ASN A 122 3.61 14.37 -7.57
C ASN A 122 3.92 13.19 -8.48
N CYS A 123 4.07 12.00 -7.92
CA CYS A 123 4.48 10.81 -8.66
C CYS A 123 3.46 9.67 -8.48
N PRO A 124 2.79 9.23 -9.57
CA PRO A 124 1.94 8.05 -9.52
C PRO A 124 2.77 6.79 -9.27
N THR A 125 2.35 5.95 -8.34
CA THR A 125 3.08 4.74 -7.97
C THR A 125 2.84 3.59 -8.96
N GLY A 126 1.68 3.57 -9.62
CA GLY A 126 1.21 2.43 -10.42
C GLY A 126 0.92 1.18 -9.59
N GLY A 127 1.06 1.28 -8.27
CA GLY A 127 0.90 0.14 -7.37
C GLY A 127 -0.52 -0.40 -7.32
N LEU A 128 -1.53 0.45 -7.39
CA LEU A 128 -2.92 0.01 -7.36
C LEU A 128 -3.38 -0.60 -8.70
N ASP A 129 -2.77 -0.20 -9.81
CA ASP A 129 -3.13 -0.71 -11.15
C ASP A 129 -2.77 -2.19 -11.32
N LYS A 130 -1.84 -2.70 -10.50
CA LYS A 130 -1.49 -4.13 -10.54
C LYS A 130 -2.66 -5.04 -10.23
N PHE A 131 -3.61 -4.60 -9.41
CA PHE A 131 -4.75 -5.44 -9.04
C PHE A 131 -5.66 -5.75 -10.25
N GLU A 132 -5.85 -4.79 -11.15
CA GLU A 132 -6.56 -5.06 -12.41
C GLU A 132 -5.74 -6.00 -13.31
N ARG A 133 -4.42 -5.80 -13.42
CA ARG A 133 -3.57 -6.74 -14.16
C ARG A 133 -3.60 -8.16 -13.57
N MET A 134 -3.67 -8.29 -12.23
CA MET A 134 -3.83 -9.59 -11.58
C MET A 134 -5.19 -10.23 -11.86
N VAL A 135 -6.24 -9.44 -12.04
CA VAL A 135 -7.54 -9.94 -12.52
C VAL A 135 -7.43 -10.45 -13.95
N ASP A 136 -6.79 -9.70 -14.85
CA ASP A 136 -6.57 -10.11 -16.25
C ASP A 136 -5.73 -11.40 -16.36
N GLN A 137 -4.80 -11.60 -15.41
CA GLN A 137 -3.97 -12.81 -15.30
C GLN A 137 -4.70 -14.00 -14.62
N GLY A 138 -5.93 -13.81 -14.16
CA GLY A 138 -6.68 -14.85 -13.44
C GLY A 138 -6.20 -15.14 -12.01
N LEU A 139 -5.32 -14.29 -11.45
CA LEU A 139 -4.81 -14.42 -10.09
C LEU A 139 -5.78 -13.89 -9.03
N MET A 140 -6.71 -13.04 -9.45
CA MET A 140 -7.73 -12.44 -8.61
C MET A 140 -9.05 -12.29 -9.37
N ARG A 141 -10.13 -12.08 -8.64
CA ARG A 141 -11.44 -11.74 -9.17
C ARG A 141 -12.02 -10.53 -8.45
N ALA A 142 -12.49 -9.52 -9.15
CA ALA A 142 -13.24 -8.43 -8.55
C ALA A 142 -14.63 -8.92 -8.14
N VAL A 143 -14.88 -9.06 -6.85
CA VAL A 143 -16.16 -9.57 -6.31
C VAL A 143 -17.11 -8.47 -5.88
N TYR A 144 -16.61 -7.25 -5.77
CA TYR A 144 -17.41 -6.07 -5.47
C TYR A 144 -16.81 -4.82 -6.11
N ARG A 145 -17.65 -3.99 -6.72
CA ARG A 145 -17.29 -2.66 -7.23
C ARG A 145 -18.43 -1.68 -6.93
N ASN A 146 -18.12 -0.62 -6.24
CA ASN A 146 -19.06 0.48 -6.01
C ASN A 146 -18.29 1.80 -5.78
N GLY A 147 -18.54 2.78 -6.63
CA GLY A 147 -17.82 4.06 -6.60
C GLY A 147 -16.31 3.85 -6.62
N ASN A 148 -15.63 4.37 -5.59
CA ASN A 148 -14.18 4.28 -5.46
C ASN A 148 -13.69 3.00 -4.76
N THR A 149 -14.58 2.05 -4.45
CA THR A 149 -14.21 0.84 -3.71
C THR A 149 -14.31 -0.40 -4.58
N THR A 150 -13.24 -1.17 -4.63
CA THR A 150 -13.20 -2.50 -5.24
C THR A 150 -12.72 -3.50 -4.19
N ILE A 151 -13.36 -4.66 -4.12
CA ILE A 151 -12.90 -5.81 -3.35
C ILE A 151 -12.51 -6.90 -4.33
N TYR A 152 -11.27 -7.36 -4.22
CA TYR A 152 -10.72 -8.46 -4.98
C TYR A 152 -10.65 -9.71 -4.11
N GLU A 153 -11.08 -10.84 -4.64
CA GLU A 153 -10.86 -12.16 -4.06
C GLU A 153 -9.68 -12.81 -4.76
N VAL A 154 -8.73 -13.31 -3.98
CA VAL A 154 -7.55 -14.02 -4.49
C VAL A 154 -7.99 -15.40 -5.00
N ALA A 155 -7.53 -15.80 -6.18
CA ALA A 155 -7.78 -17.13 -6.71
C ALA A 155 -7.14 -18.19 -5.79
N SER A 156 -7.92 -19.22 -5.48
CA SER A 156 -7.49 -20.36 -4.63
C SER A 156 -6.75 -21.42 -5.44
#